data_4bf2669effe5ef70f5a28e2a1f40de27
#
_entry.id   4bf2669effe5ef70f5a28e2a1f40de27
#
_cell.length_a   1.000
_cell.length_b   1.000
_cell.length_c   1.000
_cell.angle_alpha   90.00
_cell.angle_beta   90.00
_cell.angle_gamma   90.00
#
_symmetry.space_group_name_H-M   'P 1'
#
loop_
_entity.id
_entity.type
_entity.pdbx_description
1 polymer ?
#
loop_
_entity_poly.entity_id
_entity_poly.type
_entity_poly.pdbx_seq_one_letter_code
_entity_poly.pdbx_strand_id
1 'polypeptide(L)'
;MEKVYLVFELIPRFILVFRRIWIKIYNLFLHFCFKKIKGYICFPHQLRGLQYVEIGENSVISTGGILTAWDEYEGIKYTPSIIIGKHCRIGEYCQITACHKIIIGDNLLTGRYVYISDNA
;
A
#
# COMPACT_ATOMS: atom_id res chain seq x y z
N MET A 1 14.53 32.41 23.80
CA MET A 1 13.54 31.32 23.91
C MET A 1 12.66 31.19 22.66
N GLU A 2 12.18 32.26 22.08
CA GLU A 2 11.35 32.23 20.86
C GLU A 2 12.03 31.54 19.67
N LYS A 3 13.33 31.73 19.48
CA LYS A 3 14.10 31.10 18.42
C LYS A 3 14.17 29.57 18.53
N VAL A 4 14.17 29.06 19.78
CA VAL A 4 14.22 27.63 20.03
C VAL A 4 12.87 26.97 19.68
N TYR A 5 11.76 27.62 19.99
CA TYR A 5 10.43 27.15 19.60
C TYR A 5 10.25 27.12 18.08
N LEU A 6 10.74 28.12 17.37
CA LEU A 6 10.69 28.14 15.89
C LEU A 6 11.44 26.96 15.28
N VAL A 7 12.61 26.62 15.82
CA VAL A 7 13.39 25.47 15.35
C VAL A 7 12.63 24.16 15.60
N PHE A 8 12.03 23.99 16.77
CA PHE A 8 11.25 22.81 17.10
C PHE A 8 9.98 22.66 16.27
N GLU A 9 9.35 23.76 15.84
CA GLU A 9 8.20 23.72 14.96
C GLU A 9 8.59 23.42 13.50
N LEU A 10 9.75 23.90 13.04
CA LEU A 10 10.23 23.67 11.69
C LEU A 10 10.60 22.21 11.43
N ILE A 11 11.17 21.53 12.41
CA ILE A 11 11.59 20.12 12.27
C ILE A 11 10.42 19.20 11.89
N PRO A 12 9.26 19.22 12.58
CA PRO A 12 8.11 18.40 12.18
C PRO A 12 7.59 18.73 10.77
N ARG A 13 7.59 20.00 10.38
CA ARG A 13 7.18 20.42 9.04
C ARG A 13 8.13 19.90 7.97
N PHE A 14 9.44 19.93 8.22
CA PHE A 14 10.44 19.36 7.33
C PHE A 14 10.24 17.86 7.16
N ILE A 15 10.00 17.15 8.23
CA ILE A 15 9.74 15.70 8.20
C ILE A 15 8.50 15.38 7.37
N LEU A 16 7.41 16.14 7.51
CA LEU A 16 6.18 15.94 6.75
C LEU A 16 6.39 16.19 5.25
N VAL A 17 7.11 17.26 4.88
CA VAL A 17 7.43 17.57 3.49
C VAL A 17 8.32 16.49 2.90
N PHE A 18 9.34 16.06 3.61
CA PHE A 18 10.25 15.00 3.21
C PHE A 18 9.50 13.67 3.00
N ARG A 19 8.57 13.36 3.91
CA ARG A 19 7.73 12.18 3.81
C ARG A 19 6.88 12.19 2.55
N ARG A 20 6.25 13.32 2.21
CA ARG A 20 5.44 13.48 0.99
C ARG A 20 6.28 13.29 -0.27
N ILE A 21 7.46 13.89 -0.32
CA ILE A 21 8.39 13.76 -1.44
C ILE A 21 8.84 12.30 -1.58
N TRP A 22 9.20 11.66 -0.48
CA TRP A 22 9.64 10.27 -0.46
C TRP A 22 8.56 9.32 -0.97
N ILE A 23 7.31 9.51 -0.52
CA ILE A 23 6.18 8.71 -1.00
C ILE A 23 6.00 8.86 -2.51
N LYS A 24 6.09 10.06 -3.05
CA LYS A 24 5.98 10.30 -4.49
C LYS A 24 7.09 9.61 -5.28
N ILE A 25 8.33 9.73 -4.84
CA ILE A 25 9.48 9.08 -5.48
C ILE A 25 9.33 7.56 -5.41
N TYR A 26 8.97 7.04 -4.26
CA TYR A 26 8.77 5.61 -4.04
C TYR A 26 7.68 5.04 -4.94
N ASN A 27 6.55 5.72 -5.06
CA ASN A 27 5.46 5.28 -5.93
C ASN A 27 5.81 5.37 -7.41
N LEU A 28 6.64 6.32 -7.81
CA LEU A 28 7.14 6.38 -9.17
C LEU A 28 7.92 5.11 -9.53
N PHE A 29 8.78 4.63 -8.65
CA PHE A 29 9.50 3.38 -8.84
C PHE A 29 8.56 2.16 -8.80
N LEU A 30 7.61 2.14 -7.88
CA LEU A 30 6.65 1.04 -7.75
C LEU A 30 5.75 0.91 -8.98
N HIS A 31 5.51 2.00 -9.71
CA HIS A 31 4.70 1.97 -10.92
C HIS A 31 5.16 0.91 -11.92
N PHE A 32 6.47 0.66 -11.98
CA PHE A 32 7.04 -0.36 -12.87
C PHE A 32 6.90 -1.78 -12.33
N CYS A 33 6.65 -1.94 -11.03
CA CYS A 33 6.54 -3.26 -10.39
C CYS A 33 5.12 -3.80 -10.41
N PHE A 34 4.12 -2.92 -10.32
CA PHE A 34 2.72 -3.31 -10.32
C PHE A 34 2.24 -3.66 -11.73
N LYS A 35 1.26 -4.57 -11.82
CA LYS A 35 0.53 -4.80 -13.06
C LYS A 35 -0.16 -3.52 -13.51
N LYS A 36 -0.81 -2.83 -12.58
CA LYS A 36 -1.45 -1.54 -12.82
C LYS A 36 -1.59 -0.80 -11.49
N ILE A 37 -1.15 0.43 -11.44
CA ILE A 37 -1.33 1.28 -10.25
C ILE A 37 -1.74 2.69 -10.67
N LYS A 38 -2.91 3.11 -10.23
CA LYS A 38 -3.43 4.49 -10.39
C LYS A 38 -3.67 5.17 -9.04
N GLY A 39 -3.48 4.45 -7.96
CA GLY A 39 -3.46 4.97 -6.60
C GLY A 39 -2.04 5.10 -6.09
N TYR A 40 -1.86 5.08 -4.80
CA TYR A 40 -0.54 5.08 -4.21
C TYR A 40 -0.48 4.29 -2.90
N ILE A 41 0.74 3.93 -2.52
CA ILE A 41 1.04 3.21 -1.30
C ILE A 41 1.93 4.11 -0.45
N CYS A 42 1.57 4.27 0.83
CA CYS A 42 2.43 4.89 1.82
C CYS A 42 3.54 3.90 2.20
N PHE A 43 4.24 4.08 3.28
CA PHE A 43 5.38 3.22 3.65
C PHE A 43 4.93 1.77 3.92
N PRO A 44 5.06 0.84 2.95
CA PRO A 44 4.63 -0.55 3.17
C PRO A 44 5.60 -1.29 4.08
N HIS A 45 5.08 -2.28 4.80
CA HIS A 45 5.90 -3.20 5.57
C HIS A 45 6.45 -4.32 4.69
N GLN A 46 5.62 -4.86 3.80
CA GLN A 46 6.02 -5.94 2.90
C GLN A 46 5.23 -5.88 1.61
N LEU A 47 5.94 -6.03 0.50
CA LEU A 47 5.36 -6.13 -0.83
C LEU A 47 5.91 -7.38 -1.52
N ARG A 48 5.04 -8.15 -2.17
CA ARG A 48 5.45 -9.33 -2.93
C ARG A 48 4.45 -9.60 -4.05
N GLY A 49 4.96 -10.01 -5.20
CA GLY A 49 4.12 -10.38 -6.33
C GLY A 49 3.34 -9.21 -6.93
N LEU A 50 3.93 -8.04 -6.98
CA LEU A 50 3.26 -6.82 -7.42
C LEU A 50 2.82 -6.87 -8.88
N GLN A 51 3.44 -7.72 -9.71
CA GLN A 51 3.03 -7.94 -11.09
C GLN A 51 1.63 -8.55 -11.21
N TYR A 52 1.06 -9.05 -10.13
CA TYR A 52 -0.30 -9.59 -10.08
C TYR A 52 -1.31 -8.64 -9.43
N VAL A 53 -0.90 -7.43 -9.11
CA VAL A 53 -1.70 -6.49 -8.31
C VAL A 53 -2.10 -5.29 -9.16
N GLU A 54 -3.40 -4.98 -9.13
CA GLU A 54 -3.96 -3.76 -9.72
C GLU A 54 -4.57 -2.90 -8.63
N ILE A 55 -4.19 -1.62 -8.61
CA ILE A 55 -4.74 -0.63 -7.68
C ILE A 55 -5.45 0.45 -8.48
N GLY A 56 -6.73 0.64 -8.21
CA GLY A 56 -7.58 1.58 -8.91
C GLY A 56 -7.31 3.04 -8.60
N GLU A 57 -7.93 3.90 -9.36
CA GLU A 57 -7.76 5.35 -9.28
C GLU A 57 -8.13 5.88 -7.89
N ASN A 58 -7.27 6.76 -7.35
CA ASN A 58 -7.44 7.41 -6.05
C ASN A 58 -7.55 6.45 -4.86
N SER A 59 -7.11 5.21 -5.02
CA SER A 59 -7.03 4.27 -3.91
C SER A 59 -5.70 4.40 -3.19
N VAL A 60 -5.72 4.26 -1.86
CA VAL A 60 -4.56 4.45 -1.00
C VAL A 60 -4.40 3.25 -0.07
N ILE A 61 -3.19 2.74 0.02
CA ILE A 61 -2.80 1.78 1.05
C ILE A 61 -1.93 2.54 2.05
N SER A 62 -2.40 2.62 3.28
CA SER A 62 -1.76 3.40 4.33
C SER A 62 -0.49 2.73 4.87
N THR A 63 0.23 3.45 5.72
CA THR A 63 1.51 3.03 6.27
C THR A 63 1.46 1.65 6.94
N GLY A 64 2.52 0.88 6.76
CA GLY A 64 2.67 -0.44 7.38
C GLY A 64 1.91 -1.56 6.67
N GLY A 65 1.37 -1.30 5.48
CA GLY A 65 0.62 -2.29 4.73
C GLY A 65 1.45 -3.48 4.29
N ILE A 66 0.79 -4.64 4.25
CA ILE A 66 1.35 -5.86 3.68
C ILE A 66 0.48 -6.23 2.48
N LEU A 67 1.09 -6.30 1.32
CA LEU A 67 0.41 -6.62 0.07
C LEU A 67 1.20 -7.72 -0.62
N THR A 68 0.68 -8.94 -0.57
CA THR A 68 1.41 -10.10 -1.05
C THR A 68 0.54 -10.97 -1.94
N ALA A 69 1.04 -11.25 -3.14
CA ALA A 69 0.45 -12.20 -4.07
C ALA A 69 1.44 -13.35 -4.27
N TRP A 70 1.03 -14.56 -3.91
CA TRP A 70 1.89 -15.73 -3.90
C TRP A 70 1.65 -16.57 -5.16
N ASP A 71 2.64 -16.62 -6.05
CA ASP A 71 2.61 -17.47 -7.25
C ASP A 71 3.16 -18.87 -6.99
N GLU A 72 3.84 -19.06 -5.85
CA GLU A 72 4.35 -20.36 -5.41
C GLU A 72 4.36 -20.41 -3.88
N TYR A 73 3.81 -21.48 -3.32
CA TYR A 73 3.84 -21.71 -1.88
C TYR A 73 3.86 -23.21 -1.60
N GLU A 74 4.82 -23.66 -0.81
CA GLU A 74 5.04 -25.07 -0.46
C GLU A 74 5.10 -25.99 -1.70
N GLY A 75 5.79 -25.56 -2.75
CA GLY A 75 5.96 -26.35 -3.97
C GLY A 75 4.76 -26.33 -4.92
N ILE A 76 3.66 -25.68 -4.55
CA ILE A 76 2.46 -25.56 -5.38
C ILE A 76 2.51 -24.23 -6.09
N LYS A 77 2.26 -24.23 -7.41
CA LYS A 77 2.21 -23.01 -8.22
C LYS A 77 0.79 -22.46 -8.28
N TYR A 78 0.66 -21.15 -8.16
CA TYR A 78 -0.60 -20.43 -8.18
C TYR A 78 -0.57 -19.32 -9.25
N THR A 79 -1.75 -18.88 -9.65
CA THR A 79 -1.91 -17.69 -10.49
C THR A 79 -2.70 -16.66 -9.72
N PRO A 80 -2.04 -15.90 -8.83
CA PRO A 80 -2.75 -14.96 -7.96
C PRO A 80 -3.20 -13.71 -8.71
N SER A 81 -4.22 -13.07 -8.17
CA SER A 81 -4.69 -11.78 -8.67
C SER A 81 -5.26 -10.98 -7.50
N ILE A 82 -4.81 -9.74 -7.34
CA ILE A 82 -5.38 -8.78 -6.39
C ILE A 82 -5.83 -7.57 -7.19
N ILE A 83 -7.11 -7.27 -7.14
CA ILE A 83 -7.67 -6.10 -7.82
C ILE A 83 -8.35 -5.23 -6.78
N ILE A 84 -7.84 -4.02 -6.61
CA ILE A 84 -8.40 -3.01 -5.70
C ILE A 84 -9.08 -1.95 -6.57
N GLY A 85 -10.35 -1.69 -6.28
CA GLY A 85 -11.17 -0.75 -7.02
C GLY A 85 -10.76 0.71 -6.82
N LYS A 86 -11.62 1.63 -7.22
CA LYS A 86 -11.39 3.07 -7.17
C LYS A 86 -11.79 3.64 -5.81
N HIS A 87 -11.12 4.70 -5.40
CA HIS A 87 -11.46 5.46 -4.18
C HIS A 87 -11.48 4.62 -2.91
N CYS A 88 -10.66 3.57 -2.87
CA CYS A 88 -10.51 2.74 -1.67
C CYS A 88 -9.48 3.35 -0.72
N ARG A 89 -9.74 3.24 0.57
CA ARG A 89 -8.77 3.61 1.61
C ARG A 89 -8.56 2.41 2.52
N ILE A 90 -7.40 1.82 2.38
CA ILE A 90 -6.97 0.69 3.21
C ILE A 90 -6.19 1.28 4.38
N GLY A 91 -6.67 1.05 5.60
CA GLY A 91 -6.11 1.63 6.82
C GLY A 91 -4.70 1.16 7.12
N GLU A 92 -4.10 1.72 8.17
CA GLU A 92 -2.73 1.40 8.57
C GLU A 92 -2.59 -0.05 9.05
N TYR A 93 -1.46 -0.66 8.75
CA TYR A 93 -1.10 -2.01 9.17
C TYR A 93 -2.11 -3.09 8.75
N CYS A 94 -2.80 -2.86 7.63
CA CYS A 94 -3.66 -3.87 7.03
C CYS A 94 -2.84 -4.84 6.19
N GLN A 95 -3.34 -6.07 6.08
CA GLN A 95 -2.69 -7.10 5.28
C GLN A 95 -3.64 -7.64 4.23
N ILE A 96 -3.20 -7.68 2.99
CA ILE A 96 -3.92 -8.29 1.87
C ILE A 96 -3.01 -9.35 1.26
N THR A 97 -3.42 -10.60 1.35
CA THR A 97 -2.62 -11.75 0.91
C THR A 97 -3.47 -12.66 0.03
N ALA A 98 -3.01 -12.94 -1.17
CA ALA A 98 -3.72 -13.78 -2.12
C ALA A 98 -2.85 -14.89 -2.71
N CYS A 99 -3.42 -16.08 -2.86
CA CYS A 99 -2.89 -17.15 -3.70
C CYS A 99 -3.76 -17.37 -4.94
N HIS A 100 -5.04 -17.02 -4.87
CA HIS A 100 -6.00 -17.21 -5.95
C HIS A 100 -6.50 -15.86 -6.47
N LYS A 101 -7.50 -15.28 -5.81
CA LYS A 101 -8.08 -14.04 -6.29
C LYS A 101 -8.74 -13.27 -5.16
N ILE A 102 -8.38 -11.98 -5.08
CA ILE A 102 -9.07 -11.03 -4.21
C ILE A 102 -9.52 -9.85 -5.08
N ILE A 103 -10.81 -9.55 -5.04
CA ILE A 103 -11.36 -8.37 -5.70
C ILE A 103 -11.99 -7.49 -4.63
N ILE A 104 -11.51 -6.27 -4.54
CA ILE A 104 -12.06 -5.23 -3.66
C ILE A 104 -12.78 -4.23 -4.54
N GLY A 105 -14.07 -4.05 -4.28
CA GLY A 105 -14.90 -3.09 -5.01
C GLY A 105 -14.53 -1.65 -4.73
N ASP A 106 -15.21 -0.73 -5.42
CA ASP A 106 -14.93 0.70 -5.26
C ASP A 106 -15.40 1.22 -3.89
N ASN A 107 -14.75 2.27 -3.42
CA ASN A 107 -15.13 3.03 -2.21
C ASN A 107 -15.04 2.25 -0.90
N LEU A 108 -14.22 1.20 -0.83
CA LEU A 108 -13.99 0.50 0.43
C LEU A 108 -13.16 1.36 1.37
N LEU A 109 -13.60 1.46 2.61
CA LEU A 109 -12.86 2.09 3.70
C LEU A 109 -12.63 1.06 4.80
N THR A 110 -11.37 0.81 5.14
CA THR A 110 -11.04 -0.09 6.25
C THR A 110 -10.43 0.67 7.43
N GLY A 111 -10.61 0.14 8.62
CA GLY A 111 -9.85 0.56 9.80
C GLY A 111 -8.44 -0.01 9.78
N ARG A 112 -7.75 0.10 10.91
CA ARG A 112 -6.40 -0.45 11.09
C ARG A 112 -6.45 -1.96 11.34
N TYR A 113 -5.35 -2.64 11.01
CA TYR A 113 -5.13 -4.06 11.34
C TYR A 113 -6.17 -5.01 10.75
N VAL A 114 -6.74 -4.66 9.59
CA VAL A 114 -7.66 -5.54 8.88
C VAL A 114 -6.86 -6.55 8.06
N TYR A 115 -7.23 -7.81 8.15
CA TYR A 115 -6.61 -8.89 7.42
C TYR A 115 -7.56 -9.43 6.35
N ILE A 116 -7.13 -9.40 5.09
CA ILE A 116 -7.89 -9.92 3.96
C ILE A 116 -7.07 -11.01 3.27
N SER A 117 -7.61 -12.20 3.21
CA SER A 117 -6.92 -13.35 2.61
C SER A 117 -7.90 -14.27 1.92
N ASP A 118 -7.46 -14.90 0.84
CA ASP A 118 -8.19 -15.97 0.17
C ASP A 118 -7.70 -17.37 0.55
N ASN A 119 -6.77 -17.45 1.50
CA ASN A 119 -6.28 -18.70 2.06
C ASN A 119 -7.10 -19.10 3.28
N ALA A 120 -7.64 -20.27 3.25
CA ALA A 120 -8.32 -20.82 4.40
C ALA A 120 -7.31 -21.47 5.35
#